data_eb502dc083348ca8d2ee2b8af9e0c946
#
_entry.id   eb502dc083348ca8d2ee2b8af9e0c946
#
_cell.length_a   1.000
_cell.length_b   1.000
_cell.length_c   1.000
_cell.angle_alpha   90.00
_cell.angle_beta   90.00
_cell.angle_gamma   90.00
#
_symmetry.space_group_name_H-M   'P 1'
#
loop_
_entity.id
_entity.type
_entity.pdbx_description
1 polymer ?
#
loop_
_entity_poly.entity_id
_entity_poly.type
_entity_poly.pdbx_seq_one_letter_code
_entity_poly.pdbx_strand_id
1 'polypeptide(L)'
;MGKHHKISIGLLGSGVVGEAIQDIIFQDLGGKVGEDLDIEIRKIFTRDPRSKKWFGSRASLFTDQPYEVIDDPGVDLVIEALGFQKPSQLVSLKEYILRAFANGKPVVTSDKAVLAEYGDEIWAAAVKSGQALRFEACVGGGIPIIRSLSESFAVEEPEAVFGIVNGTCNYILSQMEKRSKPYRSALKEAQENGYAETNPAADVSGSDAEAKLLLLARVAFGLQLKPGTLWRKGIEDIHGIDFLYAARKGSGTIKHLAVAKRQGAAVQMFVSPALISHEHFLARIEGATNAICIKGRKSGGMAERDSDYVFVGPGAGGGPTAVAVLGDVCALARGERGFRSGIPGGTVGGAKLTAAR
;
A
#
# COMPACT_ATOMS: atom_id res chain seq x y z
N MET A 1 -2.62 -32.16 16.68
CA MET A 1 -1.58 -31.18 17.07
C MET A 1 -1.07 -30.53 15.80
N GLY A 2 -1.34 -29.23 15.56
CA GLY A 2 -0.82 -28.49 14.43
C GLY A 2 0.71 -28.41 14.52
N LYS A 3 1.38 -28.38 13.35
CA LYS A 3 2.84 -28.15 13.32
C LYS A 3 3.12 -26.76 13.87
N HIS A 4 3.97 -26.68 14.87
CA HIS A 4 4.52 -25.39 15.33
C HIS A 4 5.50 -24.88 14.27
N HIS A 5 5.30 -23.67 13.80
CA HIS A 5 6.13 -23.03 12.79
C HIS A 5 7.07 -22.03 13.45
N LYS A 6 8.32 -22.00 13.01
CA LYS A 6 9.27 -20.96 13.37
C LYS A 6 9.77 -20.30 12.08
N ILE A 7 9.79 -18.96 12.04
CA ILE A 7 10.30 -18.19 10.91
C ILE A 7 11.32 -17.16 11.38
N SER A 8 12.49 -17.18 10.75
CA SER A 8 13.58 -16.24 11.00
C SER A 8 13.59 -15.17 9.92
N ILE A 9 13.32 -13.92 10.30
CA ILE A 9 13.22 -12.81 9.36
C ILE A 9 14.50 -11.98 9.31
N GLY A 10 14.85 -11.52 8.11
CA GLY A 10 15.79 -10.46 7.87
C GLY A 10 15.05 -9.16 7.61
N LEU A 11 15.35 -8.10 8.35
CA LEU A 11 14.68 -6.80 8.23
C LEU A 11 15.59 -5.78 7.54
N LEU A 12 15.19 -5.29 6.38
CA LEU A 12 15.83 -4.17 5.69
C LEU A 12 15.09 -2.88 6.05
N GLY A 13 15.68 -2.09 6.94
CA GLY A 13 15.15 -0.82 7.39
C GLY A 13 14.75 -0.83 8.88
N SER A 14 15.15 0.22 9.58
CA SER A 14 14.79 0.50 10.98
C SER A 14 14.37 1.98 11.09
N GLY A 15 13.48 2.40 10.17
CA GLY A 15 12.73 3.66 10.22
C GLY A 15 11.41 3.44 10.96
N VAL A 16 10.43 4.33 10.73
CA VAL A 16 9.11 4.32 11.40
C VAL A 16 8.43 2.94 11.34
N VAL A 17 8.37 2.32 10.16
CA VAL A 17 7.75 0.99 9.99
C VAL A 17 8.63 -0.11 10.58
N GLY A 18 9.94 -0.08 10.29
CA GLY A 18 10.87 -1.11 10.78
C GLY A 18 11.00 -1.11 12.31
N GLU A 19 10.97 0.05 12.97
CA GLU A 19 10.95 0.14 14.44
C GLU A 19 9.62 -0.36 15.01
N ALA A 20 8.50 -0.04 14.38
CA ALA A 20 7.20 -0.58 14.79
C ALA A 20 7.12 -2.11 14.66
N ILE A 21 7.71 -2.71 13.62
CA ILE A 21 7.84 -4.17 13.48
C ILE A 21 8.66 -4.74 14.65
N GLN A 22 9.79 -4.10 14.98
CA GLN A 22 10.64 -4.51 16.09
C GLN A 22 9.89 -4.40 17.43
N ASP A 23 9.15 -3.32 17.66
CA ASP A 23 8.37 -3.12 18.88
C ASP A 23 7.33 -4.22 19.04
N ILE A 24 6.55 -4.51 18.01
CA ILE A 24 5.56 -5.58 18.04
C ILE A 24 6.22 -6.94 18.34
N ILE A 25 7.29 -7.30 17.65
CA ILE A 25 7.93 -8.61 17.85
C ILE A 25 8.62 -8.70 19.21
N PHE A 26 9.34 -7.66 19.64
CA PHE A 26 10.16 -7.73 20.85
C PHE A 26 9.39 -7.44 22.14
N GLN A 27 8.35 -6.61 22.09
CA GLN A 27 7.58 -6.23 23.29
C GLN A 27 6.22 -6.89 23.33
N ASP A 28 5.41 -6.73 22.29
CA ASP A 28 4.00 -7.09 22.35
C ASP A 28 3.79 -8.60 22.23
N LEU A 29 4.51 -9.24 21.29
CA LEU A 29 4.36 -10.67 21.02
C LEU A 29 5.38 -11.55 21.75
N GLY A 30 6.54 -10.99 22.15
CA GLY A 30 7.65 -11.82 22.64
C GLY A 30 8.10 -12.89 21.62
N GLY A 31 7.89 -12.61 20.32
CA GLY A 31 8.18 -13.53 19.23
C GLY A 31 7.08 -14.54 18.89
N LYS A 32 5.98 -14.59 19.65
CA LYS A 32 4.91 -15.60 19.47
C LYS A 32 3.67 -15.01 18.82
N VAL A 33 3.12 -15.70 17.81
CA VAL A 33 1.86 -15.35 17.17
C VAL A 33 0.89 -16.52 17.32
N GLY A 34 -0.01 -16.40 18.29
CA GLY A 34 -0.88 -17.51 18.69
C GLY A 34 -0.08 -18.67 19.30
N GLU A 35 -0.59 -19.89 19.16
CA GLU A 35 0.02 -21.11 19.70
C GLU A 35 0.88 -21.86 18.68
N ASP A 36 0.87 -21.43 17.42
CA ASP A 36 1.39 -22.18 16.27
C ASP A 36 2.56 -21.54 15.55
N LEU A 37 2.93 -20.29 15.89
CA LEU A 37 3.96 -19.56 15.13
C LEU A 37 4.88 -18.74 16.03
N ASP A 38 6.18 -18.98 15.90
CA ASP A 38 7.25 -18.12 16.44
C ASP A 38 7.87 -17.29 15.31
N ILE A 39 8.02 -16.00 15.55
CA ILE A 39 8.73 -15.08 14.64
C ILE A 39 9.96 -14.54 15.36
N GLU A 40 11.13 -14.70 14.78
CA GLU A 40 12.35 -14.09 15.30
C GLU A 40 13.00 -13.16 14.26
N ILE A 41 13.53 -12.03 14.72
CA ILE A 41 14.38 -11.18 13.88
C ILE A 41 15.81 -11.66 14.02
N ARG A 42 16.39 -12.12 12.92
CA ARG A 42 17.75 -12.63 12.88
C ARG A 42 18.78 -11.55 12.59
N LYS A 43 18.46 -10.65 11.65
CA LYS A 43 19.32 -9.50 11.32
C LYS A 43 18.50 -8.30 10.89
N ILE A 44 19.04 -7.10 11.16
CA ILE A 44 18.41 -5.81 10.86
C ILE A 44 19.44 -4.94 10.14
N PHE A 45 19.15 -4.56 8.92
CA PHE A 45 19.92 -3.54 8.20
C PHE A 45 19.41 -2.14 8.51
N THR A 46 20.31 -1.24 8.84
CA THR A 46 20.08 0.20 8.89
C THR A 46 21.40 0.95 8.69
N ARG A 47 21.34 2.15 8.08
CA ARG A 47 22.55 2.96 7.80
C ARG A 47 23.28 3.43 9.07
N ASP A 48 22.54 3.60 10.15
CA ASP A 48 23.09 4.01 11.45
C ASP A 48 22.52 3.11 12.56
N PRO A 49 23.13 1.94 12.80
CA PRO A 49 22.70 1.00 13.83
C PRO A 49 22.65 1.59 15.23
N ARG A 50 23.68 2.41 15.58
CA ARG A 50 23.85 2.90 16.95
C ARG A 50 22.76 3.89 17.39
N SER A 51 22.11 4.57 16.46
CA SER A 51 21.00 5.50 16.72
C SER A 51 19.67 4.81 17.01
N LYS A 52 19.59 3.47 16.89
CA LYS A 52 18.34 2.74 16.94
C LYS A 52 17.94 2.33 18.35
N LYS A 53 16.63 2.42 18.64
CA LYS A 53 16.01 2.13 19.93
C LYS A 53 16.50 0.80 20.53
N TRP A 54 16.56 -0.25 19.73
CA TRP A 54 16.89 -1.60 20.17
C TRP A 54 18.38 -1.95 20.13
N PHE A 55 19.24 -1.08 19.62
CA PHE A 55 20.66 -1.38 19.46
C PHE A 55 21.34 -1.72 20.79
N GLY A 56 21.09 -0.94 21.86
CA GLY A 56 21.73 -1.15 23.14
C GLY A 56 21.53 -2.55 23.75
N SER A 57 20.34 -3.13 23.56
CA SER A 57 20.00 -4.45 24.10
C SER A 57 20.18 -5.60 23.11
N ARG A 58 20.30 -5.31 21.81
CA ARG A 58 20.32 -6.29 20.70
C ARG A 58 21.32 -5.95 19.62
N ALA A 59 22.47 -5.38 19.99
CA ALA A 59 23.49 -4.90 19.03
C ALA A 59 23.92 -5.95 18.00
N SER A 60 23.95 -7.23 18.37
CA SER A 60 24.33 -8.33 17.49
C SER A 60 23.38 -8.58 16.32
N LEU A 61 22.15 -8.05 16.38
CA LEU A 61 21.19 -8.15 15.30
C LEU A 61 21.41 -7.10 14.22
N PHE A 62 22.08 -5.98 14.52
CA PHE A 62 22.17 -4.83 13.65
C PHE A 62 23.43 -4.87 12.76
N THR A 63 23.25 -4.45 11.51
CA THR A 63 24.34 -4.25 10.54
C THR A 63 24.08 -3.01 9.68
N ASP A 64 25.14 -2.42 9.14
CA ASP A 64 25.09 -1.37 8.12
C ASP A 64 25.30 -1.91 6.70
N GLN A 65 25.36 -3.25 6.55
CA GLN A 65 25.55 -3.94 5.28
C GLN A 65 24.28 -4.72 4.89
N PRO A 66 23.53 -4.30 3.86
CA PRO A 66 22.26 -4.94 3.50
C PRO A 66 22.42 -6.40 3.08
N TYR A 67 23.53 -6.72 2.45
CA TYR A 67 23.79 -8.10 1.99
C TYR A 67 24.06 -9.08 3.12
N GLU A 68 24.52 -8.63 4.29
CA GLU A 68 24.62 -9.50 5.46
C GLU A 68 23.24 -9.99 5.95
N VAL A 69 22.17 -9.26 5.64
CA VAL A 69 20.79 -9.68 5.92
C VAL A 69 20.28 -10.60 4.81
N ILE A 70 20.47 -10.18 3.55
CA ILE A 70 19.90 -10.86 2.39
C ILE A 70 20.57 -12.22 2.15
N ASP A 71 21.89 -12.31 2.37
CA ASP A 71 22.69 -13.50 2.09
C ASP A 71 22.84 -14.43 3.31
N ASP A 72 22.37 -14.06 4.50
CA ASP A 72 22.42 -14.92 5.70
C ASP A 72 21.59 -16.19 5.47
N PRO A 73 22.18 -17.38 5.45
CA PRO A 73 21.46 -18.63 5.21
C PRO A 73 20.43 -18.99 6.30
N GLY A 74 20.54 -18.36 7.47
CA GLY A 74 19.58 -18.53 8.57
C GLY A 74 18.40 -17.59 8.50
N VAL A 75 18.29 -16.72 7.48
CA VAL A 75 17.12 -15.89 7.20
C VAL A 75 16.19 -16.63 6.24
N ASP A 76 14.97 -16.91 6.66
CA ASP A 76 13.95 -17.61 5.88
C ASP A 76 13.17 -16.66 4.97
N LEU A 77 13.02 -15.39 5.37
CA LEU A 77 12.21 -14.38 4.71
C LEU A 77 12.83 -12.99 4.88
N VAL A 78 12.78 -12.17 3.84
CA VAL A 78 13.22 -10.76 3.89
C VAL A 78 12.04 -9.83 3.96
N ILE A 79 12.02 -8.97 4.99
CA ILE A 79 11.12 -7.82 5.07
C ILE A 79 11.87 -6.58 4.57
N GLU A 80 11.26 -5.88 3.63
CA GLU A 80 11.74 -4.62 3.14
C GLU A 80 10.86 -3.46 3.64
N ALA A 81 11.46 -2.52 4.39
CA ALA A 81 10.82 -1.36 4.99
C ALA A 81 11.77 -0.14 5.00
N LEU A 82 12.47 0.11 3.89
CA LEU A 82 13.46 1.19 3.76
C LEU A 82 12.84 2.55 3.47
N GLY A 83 11.68 2.59 2.80
CA GLY A 83 10.98 3.83 2.48
C GLY A 83 11.75 4.72 1.50
N PHE A 84 12.43 4.14 0.54
CA PHE A 84 13.22 4.85 -0.45
C PHE A 84 12.33 5.56 -1.48
N GLN A 85 12.70 6.80 -1.82
CA GLN A 85 11.92 7.62 -2.75
C GLN A 85 12.73 8.15 -3.94
N LYS A 86 14.06 8.25 -3.81
CA LYS A 86 14.92 8.74 -4.89
C LYS A 86 15.13 7.64 -5.94
N PRO A 87 15.17 7.96 -7.24
CA PRO A 87 15.33 6.97 -8.30
C PRO A 87 16.52 6.02 -8.11
N SER A 88 17.69 6.54 -7.70
CA SER A 88 18.87 5.70 -7.44
C SER A 88 18.66 4.72 -6.28
N GLN A 89 17.90 5.12 -5.27
CA GLN A 89 17.58 4.25 -4.12
C GLN A 89 16.58 3.15 -4.51
N LEU A 90 15.62 3.46 -5.40
CA LEU A 90 14.67 2.46 -5.91
C LEU A 90 15.37 1.38 -6.74
N VAL A 91 16.43 1.75 -7.48
CA VAL A 91 17.27 0.76 -8.19
C VAL A 91 17.91 -0.20 -7.18
N SER A 92 18.57 0.32 -6.13
CA SER A 92 19.17 -0.52 -5.09
C SER A 92 18.15 -1.41 -4.40
N LEU A 93 16.95 -0.85 -4.12
CA LEU A 93 15.87 -1.59 -3.49
C LEU A 93 15.36 -2.74 -4.35
N LYS A 94 15.19 -2.51 -5.65
CA LYS A 94 14.91 -3.57 -6.61
C LYS A 94 15.97 -4.67 -6.57
N GLU A 95 17.26 -4.31 -6.58
CA GLU A 95 18.36 -5.26 -6.52
C GLU A 95 18.34 -6.10 -5.24
N TYR A 96 18.02 -5.52 -4.09
CA TYR A 96 17.85 -6.25 -2.83
C TYR A 96 16.73 -7.29 -2.91
N ILE A 97 15.59 -6.91 -3.47
CA ILE A 97 14.45 -7.82 -3.67
C ILE A 97 14.84 -8.96 -4.62
N LEU A 98 15.45 -8.64 -5.75
CA LEU A 98 15.87 -9.65 -6.73
C LEU A 98 16.93 -10.61 -6.15
N ARG A 99 17.86 -10.10 -5.33
CA ARG A 99 18.85 -10.91 -4.63
C ARG A 99 18.22 -11.85 -3.61
N ALA A 100 17.22 -11.37 -2.85
CA ALA A 100 16.48 -12.22 -1.92
C ALA A 100 15.82 -13.39 -2.65
N PHE A 101 15.16 -13.14 -3.78
CA PHE A 101 14.58 -14.20 -4.60
C PHE A 101 15.63 -15.18 -5.15
N ALA A 102 16.79 -14.67 -5.60
CA ALA A 102 17.88 -15.52 -6.07
C ALA A 102 18.43 -16.43 -4.96
N ASN A 103 18.36 -15.99 -3.71
CA ASN A 103 18.76 -16.77 -2.53
C ASN A 103 17.62 -17.68 -2.01
N GLY A 104 16.52 -17.82 -2.75
CA GLY A 104 15.41 -18.68 -2.37
C GLY A 104 14.52 -18.12 -1.25
N LYS A 105 14.56 -16.79 -1.00
CA LYS A 105 13.84 -16.15 0.09
C LYS A 105 12.62 -15.38 -0.42
N PRO A 106 11.42 -15.61 0.14
CA PRO A 106 10.27 -14.76 -0.10
C PRO A 106 10.51 -13.35 0.44
N VAL A 107 9.78 -12.38 -0.11
CA VAL A 107 9.88 -10.97 0.27
C VAL A 107 8.53 -10.43 0.67
N VAL A 108 8.50 -9.68 1.79
CA VAL A 108 7.40 -8.80 2.19
C VAL A 108 7.89 -7.36 2.08
N THR A 109 7.22 -6.51 1.32
CA THR A 109 7.62 -5.11 1.16
C THR A 109 6.53 -4.14 1.57
N SER A 110 6.91 -3.00 2.14
CA SER A 110 6.06 -1.86 2.39
C SER A 110 6.28 -0.72 1.39
N ASP A 111 7.24 -0.86 0.46
CA ASP A 111 7.59 0.18 -0.48
C ASP A 111 6.82 0.07 -1.81
N LYS A 112 5.77 0.89 -1.91
CA LYS A 112 4.95 0.97 -3.11
C LYS A 112 5.68 1.54 -4.32
N ALA A 113 6.68 2.41 -4.09
CA ALA A 113 7.37 3.11 -5.18
C ALA A 113 8.20 2.15 -6.03
N VAL A 114 8.92 1.22 -5.40
CA VAL A 114 9.68 0.20 -6.13
C VAL A 114 8.78 -0.73 -6.91
N LEU A 115 7.62 -1.09 -6.37
CA LEU A 115 6.66 -1.94 -7.07
C LEU A 115 5.93 -1.22 -8.21
N ALA A 116 5.64 0.08 -8.05
CA ALA A 116 5.06 0.89 -9.12
C ALA A 116 6.04 1.08 -10.29
N GLU A 117 7.34 1.29 -10.01
CA GLU A 117 8.36 1.55 -11.02
C GLU A 117 8.91 0.27 -11.67
N TYR A 118 9.24 -0.74 -10.85
CA TYR A 118 9.93 -1.96 -11.28
C TYR A 118 9.11 -3.23 -11.08
N GLY A 119 7.80 -3.11 -10.85
CA GLY A 119 6.95 -4.24 -10.52
C GLY A 119 7.03 -5.38 -11.53
N ASP A 120 7.04 -5.10 -12.82
CA ASP A 120 7.08 -6.14 -13.86
C ASP A 120 8.32 -7.04 -13.74
N GLU A 121 9.49 -6.43 -13.50
CA GLU A 121 10.76 -7.16 -13.31
C GLU A 121 10.74 -7.94 -12.00
N ILE A 122 10.23 -7.33 -10.92
CA ILE A 122 10.17 -7.95 -9.59
C ILE A 122 9.22 -9.16 -9.60
N TRP A 123 8.01 -9.02 -10.19
CA TRP A 123 7.05 -10.13 -10.30
C TRP A 123 7.58 -11.24 -11.20
N ALA A 124 8.20 -10.92 -12.34
CA ALA A 124 8.82 -11.92 -13.21
C ALA A 124 9.90 -12.72 -12.46
N ALA A 125 10.71 -12.04 -11.67
CA ALA A 125 11.74 -12.70 -10.85
C ALA A 125 11.14 -13.59 -9.75
N ALA A 126 10.08 -13.15 -9.07
CA ALA A 126 9.37 -13.92 -8.07
C ALA A 126 8.82 -15.23 -8.68
N VAL A 127 8.17 -15.14 -9.85
CA VAL A 127 7.68 -16.32 -10.59
C VAL A 127 8.82 -17.24 -10.98
N LYS A 128 9.89 -16.70 -11.57
CA LYS A 128 11.04 -17.48 -12.03
C LYS A 128 11.73 -18.24 -10.91
N SER A 129 11.85 -17.61 -9.74
CA SER A 129 12.49 -18.23 -8.56
C SER A 129 11.53 -19.12 -7.75
N GLY A 130 10.23 -19.10 -8.05
CA GLY A 130 9.19 -19.78 -7.27
C GLY A 130 8.98 -19.15 -5.88
N GLN A 131 9.48 -17.94 -5.65
CA GLN A 131 9.36 -17.24 -4.37
C GLN A 131 8.10 -16.37 -4.32
N ALA A 132 7.61 -16.14 -3.10
CA ALA A 132 6.47 -15.28 -2.87
C ALA A 132 6.88 -13.82 -2.72
N LEU A 133 6.06 -12.92 -3.26
CA LEU A 133 6.08 -11.48 -2.99
C LEU A 133 4.77 -11.09 -2.32
N ARG A 134 4.84 -10.48 -1.13
CA ARG A 134 3.68 -9.91 -0.45
C ARG A 134 3.88 -8.43 -0.19
N PHE A 135 2.80 -7.65 -0.26
CA PHE A 135 2.88 -6.19 -0.26
C PHE A 135 1.60 -5.51 0.26
N GLU A 136 0.89 -6.14 1.20
CA GLU A 136 -0.32 -5.56 1.81
C GLU A 136 -0.05 -4.14 2.32
N ALA A 137 1.08 -3.93 2.97
CA ALA A 137 1.49 -2.65 3.54
C ALA A 137 1.71 -1.52 2.52
N CYS A 138 1.79 -1.83 1.22
CA CYS A 138 1.99 -0.83 0.17
C CYS A 138 0.74 0.02 -0.10
N VAL A 139 -0.46 -0.49 0.22
CA VAL A 139 -1.74 0.19 -0.08
C VAL A 139 -2.66 0.19 1.12
N GLY A 140 -3.12 1.37 1.54
CA GLY A 140 -4.11 1.49 2.60
C GLY A 140 -3.59 1.24 4.01
N GLY A 141 -2.27 1.15 4.23
CA GLY A 141 -1.68 0.97 5.54
C GLY A 141 -2.18 -0.29 6.25
N GLY A 142 -3.07 -0.14 7.24
CA GLY A 142 -3.67 -1.25 7.96
C GLY A 142 -4.91 -1.87 7.30
N ILE A 143 -5.37 -1.37 6.16
CA ILE A 143 -6.55 -1.88 5.44
C ILE A 143 -6.15 -3.14 4.64
N PRO A 144 -6.76 -4.33 4.87
CA PRO A 144 -6.38 -5.56 4.19
C PRO A 144 -6.97 -5.65 2.77
N ILE A 145 -6.56 -4.74 1.88
CA ILE A 145 -7.16 -4.59 0.54
C ILE A 145 -6.52 -5.50 -0.52
N ILE A 146 -5.20 -5.69 -0.48
CA ILE A 146 -4.49 -6.51 -1.46
C ILE A 146 -4.88 -7.97 -1.29
N ARG A 147 -4.90 -8.47 -0.04
CA ARG A 147 -5.34 -9.83 0.28
C ARG A 147 -6.81 -10.03 -0.10
N SER A 148 -7.68 -9.08 0.26
CA SER A 148 -9.10 -9.17 -0.10
C SER A 148 -9.28 -9.28 -1.61
N LEU A 149 -8.63 -8.42 -2.40
CA LEU A 149 -8.70 -8.45 -3.86
C LEU A 149 -8.15 -9.76 -4.45
N SER A 150 -7.05 -10.28 -3.92
CA SER A 150 -6.36 -11.45 -4.50
C SER A 150 -6.92 -12.80 -4.04
N GLU A 151 -7.51 -12.87 -2.85
CA GLU A 151 -7.94 -14.11 -2.22
C GLU A 151 -9.48 -14.19 -2.11
N SER A 152 -10.12 -13.17 -1.51
CA SER A 152 -11.58 -13.20 -1.26
C SER A 152 -12.40 -12.92 -2.51
N PHE A 153 -11.89 -12.08 -3.43
CA PHE A 153 -12.56 -11.75 -4.68
C PHE A 153 -12.00 -12.51 -5.89
N ALA A 154 -11.32 -13.64 -5.66
CA ALA A 154 -10.71 -14.44 -6.73
C ALA A 154 -11.73 -15.01 -7.74
N VAL A 155 -12.99 -15.15 -7.35
CA VAL A 155 -14.09 -15.65 -8.20
C VAL A 155 -15.00 -14.54 -8.72
N GLU A 156 -14.83 -13.31 -8.25
CA GLU A 156 -15.63 -12.17 -8.66
C GLU A 156 -14.72 -11.13 -9.34
N GLU A 157 -14.94 -10.89 -10.63
CA GLU A 157 -14.20 -9.84 -11.33
C GLU A 157 -14.64 -8.46 -10.84
N PRO A 158 -13.74 -7.61 -10.31
CA PRO A 158 -14.09 -6.25 -9.96
C PRO A 158 -14.54 -5.44 -11.20
N GLU A 159 -15.66 -4.71 -11.09
CA GLU A 159 -16.05 -3.67 -12.05
C GLU A 159 -15.24 -2.41 -11.83
N ALA A 160 -15.05 -2.04 -10.53
CA ALA A 160 -14.27 -0.87 -10.16
C ALA A 160 -13.57 -1.06 -8.81
N VAL A 161 -12.42 -0.39 -8.67
CA VAL A 161 -11.75 -0.14 -7.40
C VAL A 161 -11.53 1.36 -7.31
N PHE A 162 -12.05 1.99 -6.26
CA PHE A 162 -11.92 3.43 -6.09
C PHE A 162 -11.94 3.83 -4.62
N GLY A 163 -11.44 5.03 -4.32
CA GLY A 163 -11.50 5.50 -2.94
C GLY A 163 -10.56 6.65 -2.61
N ILE A 164 -10.52 6.94 -1.33
CA ILE A 164 -9.62 7.90 -0.69
C ILE A 164 -8.41 7.10 -0.20
N VAL A 165 -7.30 7.17 -0.93
CA VAL A 165 -6.09 6.37 -0.64
C VAL A 165 -4.92 7.21 -0.11
N ASN A 166 -5.12 8.52 0.08
CA ASN A 166 -4.14 9.43 0.66
C ASN A 166 -4.75 10.20 1.83
N GLY A 167 -4.31 9.89 3.05
CA GLY A 167 -4.83 10.49 4.29
C GLY A 167 -4.49 11.96 4.43
N THR A 168 -3.30 12.38 3.98
CA THR A 168 -2.85 13.79 4.02
C THR A 168 -3.77 14.68 3.20
N CYS A 169 -4.06 14.30 1.95
CA CYS A 169 -5.01 15.03 1.11
C CYS A 169 -6.41 15.07 1.72
N ASN A 170 -6.90 13.94 2.24
CA ASN A 170 -8.21 13.90 2.86
C ASN A 170 -8.29 14.78 4.11
N TYR A 171 -7.26 14.81 4.93
CA TYR A 171 -7.18 15.68 6.09
C TYR A 171 -7.23 17.16 5.68
N ILE A 172 -6.39 17.58 4.72
CA ILE A 172 -6.32 18.95 4.24
C ILE A 172 -7.68 19.40 3.70
N LEU A 173 -8.29 18.62 2.80
CA LEU A 173 -9.61 18.93 2.23
C LEU A 173 -10.71 19.00 3.31
N SER A 174 -10.67 18.12 4.31
CA SER A 174 -11.60 18.13 5.43
C SER A 174 -11.48 19.40 6.29
N GLN A 175 -10.24 19.88 6.53
CA GLN A 175 -10.04 21.17 7.25
C GLN A 175 -10.48 22.38 6.43
N MET A 176 -10.23 22.37 5.11
CA MET A 176 -10.66 23.42 4.20
C MET A 176 -12.19 23.54 4.17
N GLU A 177 -12.89 22.42 4.11
CA GLU A 177 -14.35 22.38 4.09
C GLU A 177 -14.97 22.81 5.43
N LYS A 178 -14.62 22.10 6.51
CA LYS A 178 -15.29 22.27 7.81
C LYS A 178 -14.95 23.54 8.54
N ARG A 179 -13.70 24.01 8.40
CA ARG A 179 -13.19 25.16 9.11
C ARG A 179 -12.92 26.36 8.22
N SER A 180 -13.32 26.28 6.94
CA SER A 180 -13.07 27.31 5.93
C SER A 180 -11.61 27.76 5.87
N LYS A 181 -10.67 26.83 6.16
CA LYS A 181 -9.24 27.13 6.16
C LYS A 181 -8.70 27.24 4.74
N PRO A 182 -7.84 28.23 4.45
CA PRO A 182 -7.08 28.23 3.20
C PRO A 182 -6.16 27.00 3.11
N TYR A 183 -5.93 26.50 1.90
CA TYR A 183 -5.08 25.31 1.64
C TYR A 183 -3.74 25.37 2.40
N ARG A 184 -3.01 26.50 2.33
CA ARG A 184 -1.72 26.64 3.00
C ARG A 184 -1.80 26.48 4.53
N SER A 185 -2.87 26.97 5.13
CA SER A 185 -3.09 26.86 6.59
C SER A 185 -3.46 25.41 6.97
N ALA A 186 -4.28 24.76 6.16
CA ALA A 186 -4.63 23.35 6.37
C ALA A 186 -3.43 22.41 6.19
N LEU A 187 -2.57 22.68 5.20
CA LEU A 187 -1.32 21.94 5.00
C LEU A 187 -0.36 22.13 6.19
N LYS A 188 -0.18 23.36 6.66
CA LYS A 188 0.68 23.62 7.82
C LYS A 188 0.20 22.87 9.07
N GLU A 189 -1.10 22.87 9.33
CA GLU A 189 -1.69 22.12 10.44
C GLU A 189 -1.51 20.60 10.26
N ALA A 190 -1.62 20.09 9.02
CA ALA A 190 -1.33 18.68 8.73
C ALA A 190 0.12 18.31 9.05
N GLN A 191 1.07 19.21 8.78
CA GLN A 191 2.48 19.03 9.14
C GLN A 191 2.71 19.08 10.65
N GLU A 192 2.12 20.04 11.34
CA GLU A 192 2.22 20.17 12.81
C GLU A 192 1.63 18.95 13.55
N ASN A 193 0.57 18.36 13.01
CA ASN A 193 -0.06 17.16 13.57
C ASN A 193 0.57 15.83 13.09
N GLY A 194 1.64 15.88 12.27
CA GLY A 194 2.33 14.68 11.77
C GLY A 194 1.58 13.92 10.67
N TYR A 195 0.54 14.50 10.07
CA TYR A 195 -0.17 13.92 8.91
C TYR A 195 0.49 14.21 7.57
N ALA A 196 1.36 15.22 7.52
CA ALA A 196 2.18 15.55 6.36
C ALA A 196 3.65 15.71 6.76
N GLU A 197 4.55 15.21 5.92
CA GLU A 197 5.98 15.43 6.06
C GLU A 197 6.36 16.89 5.70
N THR A 198 7.59 17.30 6.04
CA THR A 198 8.13 18.62 5.66
C THR A 198 8.08 18.82 4.14
N ASN A 199 8.33 17.76 3.37
CA ASN A 199 8.12 17.76 1.92
C ASN A 199 6.87 16.95 1.54
N PRO A 200 5.69 17.56 1.45
CA PRO A 200 4.44 16.89 1.19
C PRO A 200 4.16 16.66 -0.31
N ALA A 201 5.11 16.98 -1.19
CA ALA A 201 4.89 17.02 -2.64
C ALA A 201 4.30 15.72 -3.21
N ALA A 202 4.72 14.56 -2.72
CA ALA A 202 4.18 13.27 -3.18
C ALA A 202 2.68 13.10 -2.84
N ASP A 203 2.27 13.60 -1.67
CA ASP A 203 0.87 13.55 -1.24
C ASP A 203 0.03 14.53 -2.06
N VAL A 204 0.35 15.82 -1.99
CA VAL A 204 -0.50 16.89 -2.51
C VAL A 204 -0.59 16.93 -4.02
N SER A 205 0.46 16.45 -4.73
CA SER A 205 0.43 16.29 -6.20
C SER A 205 -0.35 15.04 -6.66
N GLY A 206 -0.72 14.14 -5.73
CA GLY A 206 -1.41 12.88 -6.01
C GLY A 206 -0.50 11.74 -6.48
N SER A 207 0.84 11.89 -6.48
CA SER A 207 1.74 10.82 -6.93
C SER A 207 1.76 9.61 -5.99
N ASP A 208 1.58 9.81 -4.68
CA ASP A 208 1.35 8.72 -3.72
C ASP A 208 0.08 7.93 -4.03
N ALA A 209 -1.01 8.64 -4.31
CA ALA A 209 -2.28 8.02 -4.68
C ALA A 209 -2.21 7.29 -6.03
N GLU A 210 -1.45 7.84 -7.00
CA GLU A 210 -1.19 7.17 -8.28
C GLU A 210 -0.46 5.85 -8.07
N ALA A 211 0.65 5.82 -7.32
CA ALA A 211 1.41 4.61 -7.07
C ALA A 211 0.54 3.50 -6.42
N LYS A 212 -0.31 3.87 -5.45
CA LYS A 212 -1.27 2.95 -4.84
C LYS A 212 -2.31 2.45 -5.83
N LEU A 213 -2.86 3.33 -6.67
CA LEU A 213 -3.83 2.96 -7.70
C LEU A 213 -3.26 1.99 -8.74
N LEU A 214 -1.99 2.16 -9.13
CA LEU A 214 -1.31 1.24 -10.04
C LEU A 214 -1.24 -0.17 -9.45
N LEU A 215 -0.93 -0.30 -8.15
CA LEU A 215 -0.90 -1.59 -7.47
C LEU A 215 -2.31 -2.21 -7.34
N LEU A 216 -3.31 -1.41 -6.98
CA LEU A 216 -4.71 -1.85 -6.95
C LEU A 216 -5.18 -2.33 -8.32
N ALA A 217 -4.89 -1.59 -9.38
CA ALA A 217 -5.27 -1.94 -10.74
C ALA A 217 -4.56 -3.21 -11.24
N ARG A 218 -3.30 -3.42 -10.80
CA ARG A 218 -2.57 -4.65 -11.09
C ARG A 218 -3.25 -5.86 -10.48
N VAL A 219 -3.64 -5.76 -9.20
CA VAL A 219 -4.29 -6.86 -8.50
C VAL A 219 -5.72 -7.10 -9.01
N ALA A 220 -6.50 -6.03 -9.21
CA ALA A 220 -7.91 -6.13 -9.56
C ALA A 220 -8.15 -6.45 -11.04
N PHE A 221 -7.30 -5.95 -11.95
CA PHE A 221 -7.53 -6.00 -13.39
C PHE A 221 -6.36 -6.63 -14.18
N GLY A 222 -5.28 -7.02 -13.52
CA GLY A 222 -4.09 -7.56 -14.19
C GLY A 222 -3.30 -6.53 -15.01
N LEU A 223 -3.51 -5.22 -14.77
CA LEU A 223 -2.86 -4.17 -15.56
C LEU A 223 -1.40 -3.99 -15.15
N GLN A 224 -0.54 -3.83 -16.16
CA GLN A 224 0.87 -3.52 -15.99
C GLN A 224 1.11 -2.09 -16.48
N LEU A 225 1.20 -1.16 -15.54
CA LEU A 225 1.31 0.27 -15.80
C LEU A 225 2.44 0.86 -14.97
N LYS A 226 3.04 1.94 -15.48
CA LYS A 226 4.09 2.70 -14.80
C LYS A 226 3.59 4.05 -14.31
N PRO A 227 4.23 4.66 -13.30
CA PRO A 227 3.94 6.04 -12.89
C PRO A 227 3.97 7.00 -14.09
N GLY A 228 3.07 7.98 -14.08
CA GLY A 228 2.91 8.94 -15.18
C GLY A 228 2.07 8.46 -16.36
N THR A 229 1.50 7.25 -16.32
CA THR A 229 0.66 6.73 -17.42
C THR A 229 -0.80 7.12 -17.32
N LEU A 230 -1.26 7.52 -16.15
CA LEU A 230 -2.66 7.93 -15.92
C LEU A 230 -2.79 9.44 -15.71
N TRP A 231 -3.98 9.96 -15.95
CA TRP A 231 -4.27 11.35 -15.63
C TRP A 231 -4.31 11.55 -14.12
N ARG A 232 -3.55 12.54 -13.66
CA ARG A 232 -3.40 12.87 -12.25
C ARG A 232 -3.50 14.37 -12.04
N LYS A 233 -4.29 14.77 -11.04
CA LYS A 233 -4.37 16.13 -10.53
C LYS A 233 -4.28 16.11 -9.00
N GLY A 234 -3.41 16.95 -8.44
CA GLY A 234 -3.28 17.19 -7.00
C GLY A 234 -4.36 18.11 -6.44
N ILE A 235 -4.22 18.46 -5.16
CA ILE A 235 -5.20 19.28 -4.43
C ILE A 235 -4.77 20.75 -4.26
N GLU A 236 -3.62 21.12 -4.78
CA GLU A 236 -2.99 22.44 -4.53
C GLU A 236 -3.80 23.62 -5.08
N ASP A 237 -4.58 23.38 -6.15
CA ASP A 237 -5.44 24.39 -6.79
C ASP A 237 -6.87 24.42 -6.22
N ILE A 238 -7.16 23.64 -5.17
CA ILE A 238 -8.50 23.65 -4.53
C ILE A 238 -8.60 24.83 -3.57
N HIS A 239 -9.68 25.56 -3.66
CA HIS A 239 -9.96 26.77 -2.88
C HIS A 239 -11.27 26.64 -2.10
N GLY A 240 -11.45 27.48 -1.08
CA GLY A 240 -12.70 27.47 -0.29
C GLY A 240 -13.96 27.71 -1.11
N ILE A 241 -13.86 28.47 -2.22
CA ILE A 241 -14.97 28.71 -3.13
C ILE A 241 -15.48 27.44 -3.81
N ASP A 242 -14.58 26.46 -4.05
CA ASP A 242 -14.94 25.19 -4.69
C ASP A 242 -15.88 24.36 -3.82
N PHE A 243 -15.68 24.38 -2.49
CA PHE A 243 -16.59 23.74 -1.54
C PHE A 243 -17.96 24.44 -1.48
N LEU A 244 -18.00 25.78 -1.56
CA LEU A 244 -19.26 26.51 -1.66
C LEU A 244 -20.00 26.17 -2.95
N TYR A 245 -19.28 26.02 -4.06
CA TYR A 245 -19.85 25.59 -5.32
C TYR A 245 -20.39 24.15 -5.23
N ALA A 246 -19.60 23.24 -4.64
CA ALA A 246 -19.96 21.85 -4.41
C ALA A 246 -21.28 21.73 -3.62
N ALA A 247 -21.40 22.49 -2.52
CA ALA A 247 -22.59 22.49 -1.67
C ALA A 247 -23.82 23.04 -2.40
N ARG A 248 -23.66 24.11 -3.23
CA ARG A 248 -24.77 24.75 -3.93
C ARG A 248 -25.27 23.97 -5.15
N LYS A 249 -24.38 23.40 -5.94
CA LYS A 249 -24.72 22.76 -7.22
C LYS A 249 -25.01 21.27 -7.12
N GLY A 250 -24.44 20.59 -6.15
CA GLY A 250 -24.51 19.12 -6.09
C GLY A 250 -24.87 18.56 -4.72
N SER A 251 -25.21 19.42 -3.74
CA SER A 251 -25.36 18.98 -2.33
C SER A 251 -24.22 18.03 -1.93
N GLY A 252 -22.98 18.43 -2.24
CA GLY A 252 -21.82 17.55 -2.17
C GLY A 252 -20.58 18.21 -1.59
N THR A 253 -19.51 17.44 -1.53
CA THR A 253 -18.18 17.82 -1.04
C THR A 253 -17.10 17.45 -2.06
N ILE A 254 -15.85 17.85 -1.79
CA ILE A 254 -14.70 17.51 -2.63
C ILE A 254 -13.80 16.51 -1.88
N LYS A 255 -13.53 15.39 -2.53
CA LYS A 255 -12.56 14.39 -2.06
C LYS A 255 -11.52 14.12 -3.13
N HIS A 256 -10.29 13.78 -2.72
CA HIS A 256 -9.24 13.36 -3.64
C HIS A 256 -9.35 11.86 -3.86
N LEU A 257 -9.80 11.46 -5.04
CA LEU A 257 -10.11 10.07 -5.38
C LEU A 257 -9.07 9.45 -6.31
N ALA A 258 -8.73 8.21 -6.02
CA ALA A 258 -8.10 7.29 -6.94
C ALA A 258 -9.19 6.36 -7.50
N VAL A 259 -9.29 6.23 -8.81
CA VAL A 259 -10.37 5.49 -9.49
C VAL A 259 -9.79 4.62 -10.59
N ALA A 260 -10.13 3.33 -10.57
CA ALA A 260 -9.94 2.40 -11.67
C ALA A 260 -11.27 1.70 -11.95
N LYS A 261 -11.86 1.92 -13.11
CA LYS A 261 -13.18 1.41 -13.49
C LYS A 261 -13.14 0.76 -14.87
N ARG A 262 -13.67 -0.46 -14.96
CA ARG A 262 -13.81 -1.19 -16.22
C ARG A 262 -14.88 -0.51 -17.10
N GLN A 263 -14.56 -0.32 -18.37
CA GLN A 263 -15.47 0.15 -19.40
C GLN A 263 -15.34 -0.76 -20.64
N GLY A 264 -16.19 -1.76 -20.71
CA GLY A 264 -16.07 -2.81 -21.71
C GLY A 264 -14.75 -3.59 -21.57
N ALA A 265 -13.93 -3.58 -22.61
CA ALA A 265 -12.60 -4.19 -22.62
C ALA A 265 -11.48 -3.27 -22.07
N ALA A 266 -11.78 -2.00 -21.78
CA ALA A 266 -10.82 -1.03 -21.27
C ALA A 266 -11.01 -0.79 -19.77
N VAL A 267 -9.99 -0.23 -19.11
CA VAL A 267 -10.08 0.28 -17.75
C VAL A 267 -9.75 1.77 -17.78
N GLN A 268 -10.70 2.58 -17.33
CA GLN A 268 -10.48 4.01 -17.11
C GLN A 268 -9.84 4.22 -15.75
N MET A 269 -8.75 5.01 -15.69
CA MET A 269 -8.03 5.27 -14.46
C MET A 269 -7.68 6.75 -14.31
N PHE A 270 -7.82 7.27 -13.11
CA PHE A 270 -7.39 8.62 -12.78
C PHE A 270 -7.19 8.82 -11.28
N VAL A 271 -6.44 9.86 -10.92
CA VAL A 271 -6.34 10.40 -9.57
C VAL A 271 -6.68 11.89 -9.63
N SER A 272 -7.70 12.33 -8.89
CA SER A 272 -8.12 13.74 -8.96
C SER A 272 -8.99 14.14 -7.77
N PRO A 273 -9.02 15.44 -7.42
CA PRO A 273 -10.16 15.99 -6.71
C PRO A 273 -11.46 15.74 -7.49
N ALA A 274 -12.47 15.26 -6.80
CA ALA A 274 -13.76 14.95 -7.37
C ALA A 274 -14.89 15.52 -6.50
N LEU A 275 -15.90 16.07 -7.16
CA LEU A 275 -17.15 16.45 -6.52
C LEU A 275 -17.97 15.18 -6.28
N ILE A 276 -18.37 14.94 -5.04
CA ILE A 276 -19.18 13.77 -4.66
C ILE A 276 -20.39 14.23 -3.83
N SER A 277 -21.54 13.55 -4.03
CA SER A 277 -22.74 13.82 -3.26
C SER A 277 -22.55 13.53 -1.76
N HIS A 278 -23.17 14.31 -0.89
CA HIS A 278 -23.19 14.02 0.55
C HIS A 278 -23.89 12.70 0.89
N GLU A 279 -24.71 12.17 0.00
CA GLU A 279 -25.33 10.84 0.15
C GLU A 279 -24.33 9.70 -0.05
N HIS A 280 -23.25 9.96 -0.80
CA HIS A 280 -22.21 8.94 -1.05
C HIS A 280 -21.39 8.71 0.22
N PHE A 281 -21.13 7.44 0.56
CA PHE A 281 -20.42 7.07 1.81
C PHE A 281 -19.03 7.72 1.93
N LEU A 282 -18.30 7.92 0.83
CA LEU A 282 -16.98 8.60 0.84
C LEU A 282 -17.05 10.05 1.30
N ALA A 283 -18.18 10.73 1.18
CA ALA A 283 -18.33 12.09 1.66
C ALA A 283 -18.13 12.20 3.18
N ARG A 284 -18.47 11.14 3.90
CA ARG A 284 -18.38 11.05 5.37
C ARG A 284 -17.00 10.61 5.87
N ILE A 285 -16.10 10.24 4.97
CA ILE A 285 -14.73 9.86 5.35
C ILE A 285 -13.89 11.11 5.57
N GLU A 286 -13.43 11.32 6.78
CA GLU A 286 -12.82 12.57 7.24
C GLU A 286 -11.44 12.34 7.86
N GLY A 287 -10.71 13.45 8.06
CA GLY A 287 -9.38 13.42 8.65
C GLY A 287 -8.40 12.62 7.79
N ALA A 288 -7.46 11.95 8.42
CA ALA A 288 -6.43 11.14 7.74
C ALA A 288 -6.90 9.70 7.40
N THR A 289 -8.20 9.44 7.51
CA THR A 289 -8.80 8.12 7.24
C THR A 289 -8.80 7.81 5.76
N ASN A 290 -8.41 6.58 5.38
CA ASN A 290 -8.57 6.05 4.04
C ASN A 290 -9.83 5.21 3.93
N ALA A 291 -10.39 5.17 2.71
CA ALA A 291 -11.51 4.31 2.38
C ALA A 291 -11.36 3.79 0.94
N ILE A 292 -11.43 2.49 0.75
CA ILE A 292 -11.30 1.84 -0.55
C ILE A 292 -12.56 1.03 -0.79
N CYS A 293 -13.18 1.24 -1.95
CA CYS A 293 -14.35 0.53 -2.39
C CYS A 293 -13.99 -0.43 -3.53
N ILE A 294 -14.49 -1.65 -3.45
CA ILE A 294 -14.49 -2.62 -4.53
C ILE A 294 -15.94 -2.78 -4.98
N LYS A 295 -16.20 -2.49 -6.25
CA LYS A 295 -17.49 -2.76 -6.88
C LYS A 295 -17.39 -4.06 -7.66
N GLY A 296 -18.22 -5.05 -7.31
CA GLY A 296 -18.31 -6.32 -8.03
C GLY A 296 -18.97 -6.15 -9.39
N ARG A 297 -18.66 -7.03 -10.33
CA ARG A 297 -19.27 -7.06 -11.65
C ARG A 297 -20.61 -7.80 -11.59
N LYS A 298 -21.66 -7.21 -12.15
CA LYS A 298 -22.92 -7.92 -12.37
C LYS A 298 -22.71 -9.00 -13.44
N SER A 299 -22.60 -10.27 -13.06
CA SER A 299 -22.52 -11.38 -13.99
C SER A 299 -23.82 -12.16 -14.03
N GLY A 300 -24.35 -12.31 -15.24
CA GLY A 300 -25.38 -13.22 -15.75
C GLY A 300 -26.41 -13.80 -14.76
N GLY A 301 -27.62 -13.25 -14.70
CA GLY A 301 -28.79 -13.91 -14.10
C GLY A 301 -29.01 -13.71 -12.60
N MET A 302 -28.06 -13.15 -11.85
CA MET A 302 -28.26 -12.68 -10.47
C MET A 302 -28.38 -11.16 -10.47
N ALA A 303 -29.57 -10.68 -10.83
CA ALA A 303 -29.85 -9.26 -11.10
C ALA A 303 -29.75 -8.32 -9.88
N GLU A 304 -29.44 -8.80 -8.69
CA GLU A 304 -29.56 -8.05 -7.44
C GLU A 304 -28.31 -7.92 -6.58
N ARG A 305 -27.13 -8.28 -7.09
CA ARG A 305 -25.89 -8.06 -6.34
C ARG A 305 -25.20 -6.79 -6.80
N ASP A 306 -25.70 -5.63 -6.34
CA ASP A 306 -24.85 -4.45 -6.15
C ASP A 306 -23.97 -4.75 -4.93
N SER A 307 -22.87 -5.47 -5.14
CA SER A 307 -21.93 -5.79 -4.08
C SER A 307 -20.86 -4.71 -4.04
N ASP A 308 -21.16 -3.61 -3.33
CA ASP A 308 -20.15 -2.62 -2.99
C ASP A 308 -19.51 -3.01 -1.66
N TYR A 309 -18.24 -3.37 -1.69
CA TYR A 309 -17.47 -3.66 -0.47
C TYR A 309 -16.65 -2.43 -0.12
N VAL A 310 -16.76 -1.99 1.12
CA VAL A 310 -16.09 -0.78 1.60
C VAL A 310 -15.15 -1.12 2.74
N PHE A 311 -13.88 -0.78 2.57
CA PHE A 311 -12.82 -0.95 3.56
C PHE A 311 -12.43 0.43 4.08
N VAL A 312 -12.54 0.64 5.38
CA VAL A 312 -12.22 1.93 6.03
C VAL A 312 -11.21 1.69 7.15
N GLY A 313 -10.18 2.50 7.20
CA GLY A 313 -9.16 2.37 8.25
C GLY A 313 -8.04 3.40 8.15
N PRO A 314 -7.02 3.27 9.03
CA PRO A 314 -5.84 4.12 8.97
C PRO A 314 -5.02 3.81 7.72
N GLY A 315 -4.85 4.81 6.87
CA GLY A 315 -4.18 4.68 5.57
C GLY A 315 -2.66 4.73 5.63
N ALA A 316 -2.08 5.07 6.79
CA ALA A 316 -0.65 5.19 7.03
C ALA A 316 -0.36 5.10 8.54
N GLY A 317 0.93 5.14 8.89
CA GLY A 317 1.41 5.09 10.27
C GLY A 317 2.24 3.84 10.54
N GLY A 318 3.25 3.97 11.42
CA GLY A 318 4.18 2.88 11.71
C GLY A 318 3.48 1.60 12.20
N GLY A 319 2.60 1.73 13.19
CA GLY A 319 1.87 0.60 13.77
C GLY A 319 0.96 -0.13 12.77
N PRO A 320 -0.02 0.55 12.15
CA PRO A 320 -0.90 -0.08 11.15
C PRO A 320 -0.15 -0.73 9.99
N THR A 321 0.91 -0.08 9.48
CA THR A 321 1.74 -0.62 8.40
C THR A 321 2.54 -1.85 8.87
N ALA A 322 3.09 -1.82 10.08
CA ALA A 322 3.79 -2.97 10.67
C ALA A 322 2.87 -4.18 10.86
N VAL A 323 1.62 -3.95 11.29
CA VAL A 323 0.61 -5.02 11.40
C VAL A 323 0.32 -5.65 10.03
N ALA A 324 0.20 -4.86 8.97
CA ALA A 324 0.01 -5.38 7.60
C ALA A 324 1.22 -6.22 7.15
N VAL A 325 2.46 -5.73 7.38
CA VAL A 325 3.70 -6.48 7.10
C VAL A 325 3.72 -7.80 7.86
N LEU A 326 3.48 -7.78 9.16
CA LEU A 326 3.49 -8.99 9.98
C LEU A 326 2.35 -9.95 9.63
N GLY A 327 1.19 -9.44 9.21
CA GLY A 327 0.12 -10.24 8.64
C GLY A 327 0.56 -11.02 7.41
N ASP A 328 1.34 -10.40 6.52
CA ASP A 328 1.93 -11.06 5.36
C ASP A 328 3.01 -12.08 5.74
N VAL A 329 3.82 -11.80 6.76
CA VAL A 329 4.79 -12.77 7.32
C VAL A 329 4.07 -14.00 7.87
N CYS A 330 3.02 -13.80 8.67
CA CYS A 330 2.23 -14.89 9.23
C CYS A 330 1.60 -15.78 8.14
N ALA A 331 1.07 -15.16 7.09
CA ALA A 331 0.50 -15.88 5.97
C ALA A 331 1.55 -16.75 5.26
N LEU A 332 2.75 -16.21 5.00
CA LEU A 332 3.85 -16.96 4.39
C LEU A 332 4.33 -18.11 5.30
N ALA A 333 4.44 -17.87 6.61
CA ALA A 333 4.84 -18.90 7.57
C ALA A 333 3.85 -20.07 7.61
N ARG A 334 2.56 -19.83 7.38
CA ARG A 334 1.51 -20.85 7.27
C ARG A 334 1.41 -21.51 5.89
N GLY A 335 2.30 -21.14 4.96
CA GLY A 335 2.35 -21.71 3.60
C GLY A 335 1.43 -21.05 2.58
N GLU A 336 0.82 -19.91 2.95
CA GLU A 336 0.01 -19.11 2.04
C GLU A 336 0.92 -18.26 1.14
N ARG A 337 1.10 -18.66 -0.11
CA ARG A 337 2.05 -18.00 -1.01
C ARG A 337 1.60 -16.61 -1.51
N GLY A 338 0.36 -16.17 -1.18
CA GLY A 338 -0.16 -14.86 -1.55
C GLY A 338 -0.49 -14.71 -3.02
N PHE A 339 -0.55 -13.46 -3.46
CA PHE A 339 -0.82 -13.10 -4.84
C PHE A 339 0.16 -13.84 -5.77
N ARG A 340 -0.33 -14.91 -6.37
CA ARG A 340 0.37 -15.53 -7.49
C ARG A 340 0.24 -14.56 -8.65
N SER A 341 1.35 -14.04 -9.11
CA SER A 341 1.43 -13.27 -10.36
C SER A 341 1.13 -14.13 -11.62
N GLY A 342 0.63 -15.32 -11.46
CA GLY A 342 -0.21 -15.93 -12.43
C GLY A 342 -1.47 -15.10 -12.52
N ILE A 343 -1.38 -13.91 -13.13
CA ILE A 343 -2.41 -13.53 -14.06
C ILE A 343 -2.63 -14.81 -14.83
N PRO A 344 -3.82 -15.47 -14.78
CA PRO A 344 -4.09 -16.52 -15.70
C PRO A 344 -3.65 -15.96 -17.04
N GLY A 345 -2.83 -16.68 -17.81
CA GLY A 345 -2.35 -16.21 -19.13
C GLY A 345 -3.46 -16.05 -20.16
N GLY A 346 -4.64 -15.67 -19.69
CA GLY A 346 -5.61 -14.90 -20.40
C GLY A 346 -4.94 -13.56 -20.65
N THR A 347 -4.39 -13.36 -21.85
CA THR A 347 -4.52 -12.09 -22.50
C THR A 347 -5.87 -11.52 -22.08
N VAL A 348 -5.88 -10.62 -21.05
CA VAL A 348 -6.95 -9.63 -20.94
C VAL A 348 -6.82 -8.90 -22.26
N GLY A 349 -7.68 -9.27 -23.24
CA GLY A 349 -7.58 -8.79 -24.59
C GLY A 349 -7.45 -7.30 -24.52
N GLY A 350 -6.26 -6.80 -24.81
CA GLY A 350 -5.83 -5.42 -24.85
C GLY A 350 -6.74 -4.43 -24.13
N ALA A 351 -6.86 -4.50 -22.80
CA ALA A 351 -7.51 -3.43 -22.05
C ALA A 351 -6.74 -2.14 -22.32
N LYS A 352 -7.25 -1.33 -23.23
CA LYS A 352 -6.63 -0.06 -23.60
C LYS A 352 -6.94 0.95 -22.52
N LEU A 353 -5.92 1.63 -22.04
CA LEU A 353 -6.09 2.80 -21.19
C LEU A 353 -6.88 3.84 -22.00
N THR A 354 -8.07 4.22 -21.54
CA THR A 354 -8.80 5.37 -22.11
C THR A 354 -8.51 6.57 -21.23
N ALA A 355 -7.86 7.58 -21.81
CA ALA A 355 -7.71 8.86 -21.14
C ALA A 355 -9.11 9.44 -20.86
N ALA A 356 -9.37 9.79 -19.62
CA ALA A 356 -10.52 10.63 -19.28
C ALA A 356 -10.25 12.02 -19.90
N ARG A 357 -11.09 12.46 -20.83
CA ARG A 357 -11.15 13.85 -21.29
C ARG A 357 -12.14 14.61 -20.42
#